data_cdbbb73ea31631f0ca36b0bb7a0317a8
#
_entry.id   cdbbb73ea31631f0ca36b0bb7a0317a8
#
_cell.length_a   1.000
_cell.length_b   1.000
_cell.length_c   1.000
_cell.angle_alpha   90.00
_cell.angle_beta   90.00
_cell.angle_gamma   90.00
#
_symmetry.space_group_name_H-M   'P 1'
#
loop_
_entity.id
_entity.type
_entity.pdbx_description
1 polymer ?
#
loop_
_entity_poly.entity_id
_entity_poly.type
_entity_poly.pdbx_seq_one_letter_code
_entity_poly.pdbx_strand_id
1 'polypeptide(L)'
;MQTTGVRIHGAGDVRLETFELPKLGAHELLARVVTDSMCMSTYKAVMQGSAHRCIPDDIAEHPCLIGHELCAVVEQVGEALQGQYQVGEVFTAQPKMYRDGKVVGLGYTFPYYGGDATHIIIPQEAIDGGYLMPYQGKAYYSASVAEPISCLVSALRSMYHLKEEGSKEHVMGLKAGGKLAIIAGCGPMGLGCAAVAMAMEPRPSKIVITDINEARVRRAREVLKPQNGVELEIVNTAEFEDTAKTLRERYTDGAGFDDVMIMAPVPSVAETADAVCGTDSCINFFAGPTRKDFFASINLYDVHYNDKHLIGTSGGDMEDLRIAVRLLESGAIDASILLTHIGGLDAVAPCVCQLPSIPGGKKLIYCGLRLPLTAIDEFEEKGKQEPLFAALAEICKRHGMLWNAEAEAYLLAHGERM
;
A
#
# COMPACT_ATOMS: atom_id res chain seq x y z
N MET A 1 -16.56 26.95 0.20
CA MET A 1 -16.20 26.19 1.41
C MET A 1 -14.68 26.15 1.51
N GLN A 2 -14.11 26.36 2.71
CA GLN A 2 -12.65 26.20 2.90
C GLN A 2 -12.27 24.76 3.18
N THR A 3 -11.11 24.37 2.68
CA THR A 3 -10.42 23.11 3.00
C THR A 3 -8.97 23.40 3.38
N THR A 4 -8.39 22.57 4.23
CA THR A 4 -6.96 22.55 4.51
C THR A 4 -6.38 21.28 3.92
N GLY A 5 -5.28 21.40 3.19
CA GLY A 5 -4.65 20.26 2.52
C GLY A 5 -3.20 20.48 2.16
N VAL A 6 -2.50 19.42 1.89
CA VAL A 6 -1.09 19.45 1.46
C VAL A 6 -1.04 19.49 -0.07
N ARG A 7 -0.48 20.57 -0.61
CA ARG A 7 -0.41 20.83 -2.05
C ARG A 7 1.04 20.84 -2.53
N ILE A 8 1.27 20.29 -3.71
CA ILE A 8 2.55 20.33 -4.41
C ILE A 8 2.62 21.58 -5.29
N HIS A 9 3.67 22.40 -5.12
CA HIS A 9 3.95 23.62 -5.87
C HIS A 9 5.14 23.47 -6.81
N GLY A 10 5.97 22.46 -6.61
CA GLY A 10 7.17 22.17 -7.38
C GLY A 10 7.91 20.96 -6.84
N ALA A 11 9.02 20.61 -7.47
CA ALA A 11 9.85 19.48 -7.00
C ALA A 11 10.37 19.74 -5.58
N GLY A 12 9.97 18.89 -4.64
CA GLY A 12 10.31 19.00 -3.21
C GLY A 12 9.60 20.14 -2.46
N ASP A 13 8.72 20.89 -3.12
CA ASP A 13 7.96 21.99 -2.53
C ASP A 13 6.51 21.56 -2.29
N VAL A 14 6.22 21.14 -1.05
CA VAL A 14 4.88 20.81 -0.57
C VAL A 14 4.53 21.66 0.63
N ARG A 15 3.28 22.14 0.66
CA ARG A 15 2.82 23.09 1.67
C ARG A 15 1.47 22.67 2.21
N LEU A 16 1.31 22.79 3.53
CA LEU A 16 0.00 22.71 4.19
C LEU A 16 -0.65 24.08 4.08
N GLU A 17 -1.78 24.14 3.37
CA GLU A 17 -2.47 25.39 3.06
C GLU A 17 -3.97 25.28 3.31
N THR A 18 -4.60 26.40 3.67
CA THR A 18 -6.05 26.55 3.69
C THR A 18 -6.49 27.37 2.48
N PHE A 19 -7.39 26.82 1.68
CA PHE A 19 -7.86 27.45 0.45
C PHE A 19 -9.35 27.17 0.22
N GLU A 20 -9.96 27.90 -0.70
CA GLU A 20 -11.37 27.71 -1.04
C GLU A 20 -11.54 26.61 -2.11
N LEU A 21 -12.44 25.67 -1.84
CA LEU A 21 -12.97 24.75 -2.85
C LEU A 21 -13.96 25.52 -3.74
N PRO A 22 -13.98 25.26 -5.06
CA PRO A 22 -14.99 25.80 -5.95
C PRO A 22 -16.40 25.34 -5.55
N LYS A 23 -17.41 25.95 -6.14
CA LYS A 23 -18.80 25.49 -5.99
C LYS A 23 -18.91 24.08 -6.61
N LEU A 24 -19.53 23.18 -5.85
CA LEU A 24 -19.74 21.80 -6.30
C LEU A 24 -20.50 21.75 -7.64
N GLY A 25 -19.95 21.04 -8.61
CA GLY A 25 -20.58 20.79 -9.90
C GLY A 25 -21.72 19.77 -9.78
N ALA A 26 -22.61 19.76 -10.79
CA ALA A 26 -23.77 18.85 -10.81
C ALA A 26 -23.35 17.35 -10.85
N HIS A 27 -22.19 17.04 -11.43
CA HIS A 27 -21.64 15.69 -11.58
C HIS A 27 -20.44 15.43 -10.66
N GLU A 28 -20.37 16.08 -9.51
CA GLU A 28 -19.26 15.96 -8.57
C GLU A 28 -19.78 15.57 -7.17
N LEU A 29 -18.90 15.08 -6.32
CA LEU A 29 -19.17 14.84 -4.91
C LEU A 29 -18.22 15.68 -4.06
N LEU A 30 -18.73 16.25 -2.96
CA LEU A 30 -17.90 16.77 -1.88
C LEU A 30 -17.74 15.68 -0.85
N ALA A 31 -16.49 15.40 -0.46
CA ALA A 31 -16.21 14.41 0.57
C ALA A 31 -15.24 14.96 1.62
N ARG A 32 -15.46 14.52 2.86
CA ARG A 32 -14.53 14.72 3.96
C ARG A 32 -13.58 13.53 4.03
N VAL A 33 -12.27 13.78 3.94
CA VAL A 33 -11.27 12.74 4.11
C VAL A 33 -11.10 12.46 5.61
N VAL A 34 -11.18 11.20 5.98
CA VAL A 34 -10.96 10.77 7.37
C VAL A 34 -9.52 10.35 7.57
N THR A 35 -9.02 9.48 6.69
CA THR A 35 -7.65 8.99 6.74
C THR A 35 -7.03 8.92 5.34
N ASP A 36 -5.70 9.09 5.28
CA ASP A 36 -4.85 8.74 4.14
C ASP A 36 -3.61 7.98 4.65
N SER A 37 -2.96 7.18 3.84
CA SER A 37 -1.71 6.58 4.24
C SER A 37 -0.56 7.02 3.33
N MET A 38 0.55 7.46 3.94
CA MET A 38 1.70 7.97 3.19
C MET A 38 2.35 6.86 2.38
N CYS A 39 2.54 7.11 1.07
CA CYS A 39 3.09 6.17 0.12
C CYS A 39 4.44 6.64 -0.45
N MET A 40 5.33 5.68 -0.73
CA MET A 40 6.58 5.96 -1.44
C MET A 40 6.36 6.51 -2.85
N SER A 41 5.22 6.22 -3.49
CA SER A 41 4.88 6.82 -4.78
C SER A 41 4.54 8.31 -4.65
N THR A 42 3.88 8.73 -3.56
CA THR A 42 3.68 10.16 -3.23
C THR A 42 5.03 10.86 -3.01
N TYR A 43 5.94 10.26 -2.23
CA TYR A 43 7.30 10.79 -2.09
C TYR A 43 7.99 10.99 -3.45
N LYS A 44 7.95 9.97 -4.34
CA LYS A 44 8.56 10.06 -5.67
C LYS A 44 7.93 11.18 -6.52
N ALA A 45 6.60 11.29 -6.50
CA ALA A 45 5.88 12.33 -7.23
C ALA A 45 6.25 13.72 -6.72
N VAL A 46 6.29 13.92 -5.41
CA VAL A 46 6.70 15.17 -4.76
C VAL A 46 8.14 15.54 -5.14
N MET A 47 9.09 14.61 -5.06
CA MET A 47 10.49 14.88 -5.35
C MET A 47 10.75 15.17 -6.85
N GLN A 48 9.93 14.64 -7.75
CA GLN A 48 10.05 14.84 -9.19
C GLN A 48 9.28 16.09 -9.67
N GLY A 49 8.24 16.53 -8.95
CA GLY A 49 7.40 17.63 -9.41
C GLY A 49 6.81 17.35 -10.80
N SER A 50 6.76 18.35 -11.68
CA SER A 50 6.25 18.20 -13.05
C SER A 50 7.05 17.24 -13.95
N ALA A 51 8.22 16.77 -13.54
CA ALA A 51 8.91 15.67 -14.22
C ALA A 51 8.23 14.30 -13.99
N HIS A 52 7.35 14.18 -13.00
CA HIS A 52 6.55 12.99 -12.75
C HIS A 52 5.36 12.92 -13.71
N ARG A 53 5.15 11.77 -14.35
CA ARG A 53 4.15 11.55 -15.42
C ARG A 53 2.69 11.92 -15.08
N CYS A 54 2.34 11.94 -13.79
CA CYS A 54 0.99 12.23 -13.31
C CYS A 54 0.86 13.64 -12.72
N ILE A 55 1.94 14.40 -12.61
CA ILE A 55 1.93 15.77 -12.09
C ILE A 55 1.81 16.73 -13.28
N PRO A 56 0.86 17.69 -13.27
CA PRO A 56 0.75 18.71 -14.31
C PRO A 56 2.00 19.60 -14.41
N ASP A 57 2.25 20.12 -15.62
CA ASP A 57 3.40 21.01 -15.87
C ASP A 57 3.26 22.39 -15.21
N ASP A 58 2.02 22.80 -14.91
CA ASP A 58 1.63 24.12 -14.40
C ASP A 58 1.37 24.14 -12.88
N ILE A 59 1.91 23.16 -12.11
CA ILE A 59 1.69 23.05 -10.66
C ILE A 59 2.17 24.26 -9.85
N ALA A 60 3.07 25.08 -10.38
CA ALA A 60 3.51 26.30 -9.71
C ALA A 60 2.38 27.35 -9.66
N GLU A 61 1.51 27.38 -10.67
CA GLU A 61 0.38 28.28 -10.81
C GLU A 61 -0.93 27.63 -10.32
N HIS A 62 -1.07 26.32 -10.57
CA HIS A 62 -2.23 25.49 -10.22
C HIS A 62 -1.82 24.28 -9.38
N PRO A 63 -1.44 24.49 -8.10
CA PRO A 63 -0.94 23.41 -7.24
C PRO A 63 -2.00 22.36 -6.98
N CYS A 64 -1.58 21.09 -6.98
CA CYS A 64 -2.45 19.93 -6.79
C CYS A 64 -2.36 19.39 -5.38
N LEU A 65 -3.49 18.85 -4.87
CA LEU A 65 -3.51 18.05 -3.65
C LEU A 65 -2.75 16.73 -3.86
N ILE A 66 -2.10 16.24 -2.81
CA ILE A 66 -1.44 14.93 -2.79
C ILE A 66 -2.19 13.94 -1.88
N GLY A 67 -1.74 12.67 -1.89
CA GLY A 67 -2.37 11.58 -1.15
C GLY A 67 -3.35 10.78 -2.01
N HIS A 68 -3.21 9.44 -2.01
CA HIS A 68 -4.00 8.58 -2.89
C HIS A 68 -4.44 7.26 -2.24
N GLU A 69 -4.08 7.06 -0.98
CA GLU A 69 -4.47 5.89 -0.19
C GLU A 69 -5.52 6.32 0.85
N LEU A 70 -6.64 6.86 0.39
CA LEU A 70 -7.60 7.55 1.25
C LEU A 70 -8.81 6.71 1.66
N CYS A 71 -9.39 7.12 2.79
CA CYS A 71 -10.76 6.82 3.18
C CYS A 71 -11.51 8.13 3.39
N ALA A 72 -12.64 8.29 2.71
CA ALA A 72 -13.43 9.50 2.80
C ALA A 72 -14.93 9.21 2.95
N VAL A 73 -15.67 10.22 3.40
CA VAL A 73 -17.11 10.18 3.62
C VAL A 73 -17.77 11.24 2.73
N VAL A 74 -18.77 10.86 1.96
CA VAL A 74 -19.55 11.78 1.14
C VAL A 74 -20.32 12.77 2.03
N GLU A 75 -20.16 14.07 1.81
CA GLU A 75 -20.86 15.13 2.54
C GLU A 75 -21.88 15.90 1.69
N GLN A 76 -21.62 16.02 0.38
CA GLN A 76 -22.61 16.61 -0.54
C GLN A 76 -22.58 15.85 -1.87
N VAL A 77 -23.73 15.76 -2.49
CA VAL A 77 -23.94 15.08 -3.76
C VAL A 77 -24.42 16.09 -4.79
N GLY A 78 -23.71 16.16 -5.92
CA GLY A 78 -24.11 17.01 -7.06
C GLY A 78 -25.51 16.65 -7.58
N GLU A 79 -26.20 17.62 -8.15
CA GLU A 79 -27.62 17.50 -8.51
C GLU A 79 -27.87 16.31 -9.48
N ALA A 80 -26.98 16.08 -10.43
CA ALA A 80 -27.09 15.00 -11.40
C ALA A 80 -26.80 13.61 -10.82
N LEU A 81 -26.19 13.51 -9.63
CA LEU A 81 -25.83 12.25 -8.96
C LEU A 81 -26.80 11.85 -7.85
N GLN A 82 -27.84 12.62 -7.63
CA GLN A 82 -28.88 12.35 -6.64
C GLN A 82 -29.54 11.00 -6.92
N GLY A 83 -29.61 10.15 -5.89
CA GLY A 83 -30.12 8.78 -6.00
C GLY A 83 -29.09 7.72 -6.45
N GLN A 84 -27.88 8.15 -6.88
CA GLN A 84 -26.76 7.23 -7.15
C GLN A 84 -25.81 7.16 -5.93
N TYR A 85 -25.59 8.29 -5.26
CA TYR A 85 -24.78 8.42 -4.06
C TYR A 85 -25.58 9.00 -2.90
N GLN A 86 -25.16 8.72 -1.68
CA GLN A 86 -25.79 9.21 -0.46
C GLN A 86 -24.78 9.89 0.45
N VAL A 87 -25.22 10.94 1.13
CA VAL A 87 -24.44 11.57 2.20
C VAL A 87 -24.20 10.55 3.33
N GLY A 88 -22.96 10.46 3.79
CA GLY A 88 -22.54 9.49 4.79
C GLY A 88 -21.93 8.21 4.21
N GLU A 89 -22.02 7.98 2.90
CA GLU A 89 -21.32 6.84 2.27
C GLU A 89 -19.81 6.96 2.46
N VAL A 90 -19.19 5.86 2.91
CA VAL A 90 -17.75 5.73 3.08
C VAL A 90 -17.17 5.06 1.83
N PHE A 91 -16.05 5.56 1.34
CA PHE A 91 -15.39 5.01 0.17
C PHE A 91 -13.87 5.13 0.24
N THR A 92 -13.21 4.31 -0.53
CA THR A 92 -11.82 4.45 -1.00
C THR A 92 -11.83 4.57 -2.51
N ALA A 93 -10.67 4.76 -3.15
CA ALA A 93 -10.61 4.95 -4.59
C ALA A 93 -9.41 4.24 -5.22
N GLN A 94 -9.56 3.83 -6.49
CA GLN A 94 -8.45 3.42 -7.33
C GLN A 94 -7.79 4.68 -7.92
N PRO A 95 -6.53 4.98 -7.56
CA PRO A 95 -5.91 6.22 -7.99
C PRO A 95 -5.47 6.25 -9.46
N LYS A 96 -5.25 5.10 -10.08
CA LYS A 96 -4.78 5.01 -11.45
C LYS A 96 -5.93 5.10 -12.43
N MET A 97 -6.02 6.23 -13.10
CA MET A 97 -7.02 6.51 -14.14
C MET A 97 -6.38 6.66 -15.51
N TYR A 98 -7.21 6.62 -16.56
CA TYR A 98 -6.81 6.89 -17.93
C TYR A 98 -7.65 8.03 -18.51
N ARG A 99 -6.97 9.05 -19.07
CA ARG A 99 -7.58 10.16 -19.79
C ARG A 99 -6.88 10.29 -21.13
N ASP A 100 -7.60 10.17 -22.24
CA ASP A 100 -7.05 10.26 -23.61
C ASP A 100 -5.83 9.36 -23.84
N GLY A 101 -5.87 8.13 -23.30
CA GLY A 101 -4.78 7.16 -23.39
C GLY A 101 -3.56 7.44 -22.50
N LYS A 102 -3.60 8.51 -21.70
CA LYS A 102 -2.56 8.85 -20.73
C LYS A 102 -2.98 8.43 -19.31
N VAL A 103 -2.00 8.01 -18.52
CA VAL A 103 -2.22 7.75 -17.09
C VAL A 103 -2.33 9.10 -16.37
N VAL A 104 -3.42 9.29 -15.64
CA VAL A 104 -3.62 10.37 -14.67
C VAL A 104 -3.80 9.75 -13.29
N GLY A 105 -3.47 10.48 -12.24
CA GLY A 105 -3.51 9.96 -10.87
C GLY A 105 -4.45 10.76 -9.98
N LEU A 106 -5.44 10.11 -9.38
CA LEU A 106 -6.15 10.67 -8.25
C LEU A 106 -5.17 10.86 -7.09
N GLY A 107 -5.10 12.08 -6.55
CA GLY A 107 -4.10 12.45 -5.54
C GLY A 107 -2.76 12.90 -6.07
N TYR A 108 -2.68 13.24 -7.38
CA TYR A 108 -1.51 13.82 -8.04
C TYR A 108 -1.85 14.85 -9.10
N THR A 109 -2.94 14.65 -9.87
CA THR A 109 -3.25 15.41 -11.08
C THR A 109 -4.26 16.52 -10.84
N PHE A 110 -5.11 16.36 -9.82
CA PHE A 110 -6.28 17.23 -9.63
C PHE A 110 -6.02 18.27 -8.53
N PRO A 111 -6.38 19.55 -8.75
CA PRO A 111 -6.14 20.60 -7.77
C PRO A 111 -6.98 20.45 -6.49
N TYR A 112 -8.13 19.77 -6.58
CA TYR A 112 -9.09 19.65 -5.47
C TYR A 112 -9.36 18.21 -5.04
N TYR A 113 -8.58 17.23 -5.54
CA TYR A 113 -8.67 15.84 -5.14
C TYR A 113 -7.30 15.31 -4.69
N GLY A 114 -7.22 14.87 -3.45
CA GLY A 114 -6.08 14.20 -2.85
C GLY A 114 -6.36 13.86 -1.38
N GLY A 115 -5.86 12.71 -0.92
CA GLY A 115 -6.15 12.19 0.41
C GLY A 115 -5.58 13.03 1.56
N ASP A 116 -4.51 13.79 1.31
CA ASP A 116 -3.90 14.66 2.32
C ASP A 116 -4.63 16.01 2.44
N ALA A 117 -5.94 15.99 2.67
CA ALA A 117 -6.78 17.17 2.84
C ALA A 117 -7.97 16.90 3.78
N THR A 118 -8.54 17.96 4.37
CA THR A 118 -9.75 17.82 5.19
C THR A 118 -10.98 17.52 4.34
N HIS A 119 -11.13 18.20 3.19
CA HIS A 119 -12.24 18.04 2.26
C HIS A 119 -11.73 18.10 0.83
N ILE A 120 -12.37 17.32 -0.04
CA ILE A 120 -12.02 17.17 -1.45
C ILE A 120 -13.26 17.23 -2.32
N ILE A 121 -13.08 17.63 -3.59
CA ILE A 121 -14.07 17.45 -4.63
C ILE A 121 -13.65 16.25 -5.49
N ILE A 122 -14.55 15.26 -5.56
CA ILE A 122 -14.36 14.11 -6.43
C ILE A 122 -14.79 14.53 -7.82
N PRO A 123 -13.87 14.53 -8.81
CA PRO A 123 -14.16 14.98 -10.15
C PRO A 123 -15.07 14.01 -10.89
N GLN A 124 -15.89 14.55 -11.81
CA GLN A 124 -16.80 13.77 -12.66
C GLN A 124 -16.10 12.60 -13.33
N GLU A 125 -14.87 12.77 -13.80
CA GLU A 125 -14.12 11.72 -14.49
C GLU A 125 -13.86 10.49 -13.60
N ALA A 126 -13.65 10.69 -12.29
CA ALA A 126 -13.48 9.59 -11.34
C ALA A 126 -14.80 8.84 -11.10
N ILE A 127 -15.92 9.56 -11.12
CA ILE A 127 -17.26 9.00 -10.94
C ILE A 127 -17.68 8.23 -12.19
N ASP A 128 -17.59 8.85 -13.35
CA ASP A 128 -17.99 8.26 -14.65
C ASP A 128 -17.14 7.02 -14.98
N GLY A 129 -15.86 7.04 -14.59
CA GLY A 129 -14.95 5.91 -14.74
C GLY A 129 -15.12 4.79 -13.70
N GLY A 130 -15.98 5.00 -12.68
CA GLY A 130 -16.25 4.00 -11.64
C GLY A 130 -15.04 3.75 -10.71
N TYR A 131 -14.20 4.76 -10.47
CA TYR A 131 -12.97 4.61 -9.67
C TYR A 131 -13.19 4.69 -8.14
N LEU A 132 -14.41 4.96 -7.70
CA LEU A 132 -14.78 4.92 -6.28
C LEU A 132 -15.19 3.52 -5.87
N MET A 133 -14.75 3.07 -4.71
CA MET A 133 -15.09 1.78 -4.12
C MET A 133 -15.75 2.00 -2.77
N PRO A 134 -17.05 1.71 -2.61
CA PRO A 134 -17.73 1.76 -1.34
C PRO A 134 -17.03 0.88 -0.30
N TYR A 135 -17.01 1.33 0.95
CA TYR A 135 -16.43 0.62 2.07
C TYR A 135 -17.42 0.54 3.24
N GLN A 136 -17.64 -0.67 3.75
CA GLN A 136 -18.59 -0.96 4.83
C GLN A 136 -17.90 -1.58 6.08
N GLY A 137 -16.57 -1.52 6.13
CA GLY A 137 -15.80 -2.03 7.26
C GLY A 137 -15.95 -1.19 8.53
N LYS A 138 -15.42 -1.70 9.63
CA LYS A 138 -15.60 -1.13 10.98
C LYS A 138 -14.73 0.08 11.30
N ALA A 139 -13.67 0.31 10.53
CA ALA A 139 -12.66 1.33 10.82
C ALA A 139 -12.15 1.98 9.54
N TYR A 140 -11.97 3.29 9.57
CA TYR A 140 -11.53 4.08 8.42
C TYR A 140 -10.09 3.76 8.00
N TYR A 141 -9.21 3.48 8.97
CA TYR A 141 -7.82 3.16 8.67
C TYR A 141 -7.67 1.95 7.75
N SER A 142 -8.59 1.00 7.85
CA SER A 142 -8.56 -0.19 7.02
C SER A 142 -8.86 0.12 5.56
N ALA A 143 -9.79 1.05 5.29
CA ALA A 143 -10.08 1.49 3.92
C ALA A 143 -8.90 2.22 3.28
N SER A 144 -8.12 3.00 4.05
CA SER A 144 -6.94 3.72 3.53
C SER A 144 -5.83 2.77 3.04
N VAL A 145 -5.76 1.55 3.55
CA VAL A 145 -4.77 0.57 3.07
C VAL A 145 -5.35 -0.39 2.02
N ALA A 146 -6.58 -0.20 1.58
CA ALA A 146 -7.18 -1.03 0.53
C ALA A 146 -6.45 -0.85 -0.82
N GLU A 147 -6.01 0.37 -1.14
CA GLU A 147 -5.23 0.62 -2.35
C GLU A 147 -3.90 -0.15 -2.35
N PRO A 148 -3.01 -0.03 -1.34
CA PRO A 148 -1.78 -0.81 -1.34
C PRO A 148 -2.02 -2.33 -1.28
N ILE A 149 -3.07 -2.80 -0.63
CA ILE A 149 -3.47 -4.22 -0.68
C ILE A 149 -3.91 -4.60 -2.09
N SER A 150 -4.63 -3.73 -2.81
CA SER A 150 -5.01 -3.98 -4.21
C SER A 150 -3.82 -4.18 -5.14
N CYS A 151 -2.73 -3.45 -4.90
CA CYS A 151 -1.47 -3.63 -5.63
C CYS A 151 -0.89 -5.04 -5.42
N LEU A 152 -1.00 -5.58 -4.21
CA LEU A 152 -0.54 -6.94 -3.89
C LEU A 152 -1.46 -8.00 -4.49
N VAL A 153 -2.78 -7.78 -4.44
CA VAL A 153 -3.77 -8.63 -5.13
C VAL A 153 -3.45 -8.72 -6.61
N SER A 154 -3.22 -7.56 -7.25
CA SER A 154 -2.84 -7.48 -8.67
C SER A 154 -1.55 -8.24 -8.96
N ALA A 155 -0.54 -8.07 -8.11
CA ALA A 155 0.74 -8.74 -8.27
C ALA A 155 0.62 -10.27 -8.22
N LEU A 156 -0.11 -10.79 -7.24
CA LEU A 156 -0.31 -12.23 -7.08
C LEU A 156 -1.20 -12.82 -8.18
N ARG A 157 -2.25 -12.12 -8.60
CA ARG A 157 -3.12 -12.54 -9.71
C ARG A 157 -2.44 -12.49 -11.08
N SER A 158 -1.41 -11.68 -11.22
CA SER A 158 -0.64 -11.55 -12.47
C SER A 158 0.43 -12.63 -12.64
N MET A 159 0.76 -13.36 -11.59
CA MET A 159 1.67 -14.52 -11.69
C MET A 159 1.02 -15.63 -12.51
N TYR A 160 1.81 -16.52 -13.08
CA TYR A 160 1.28 -17.61 -13.90
C TYR A 160 2.25 -18.77 -13.98
N HIS A 161 1.71 -19.96 -14.22
CA HIS A 161 2.41 -21.23 -14.34
C HIS A 161 1.88 -22.03 -15.53
N LEU A 162 2.64 -23.01 -15.99
CA LEU A 162 2.16 -23.94 -16.98
C LEU A 162 0.96 -24.73 -16.42
N LYS A 163 -0.07 -24.93 -17.24
CA LYS A 163 -1.23 -25.73 -16.86
C LYS A 163 -0.85 -27.18 -16.58
N GLU A 164 0.10 -27.70 -17.35
CA GLU A 164 0.72 -29.02 -17.21
C GLU A 164 2.10 -28.97 -17.87
N GLU A 165 2.98 -29.88 -17.50
CA GLU A 165 4.33 -29.95 -18.05
C GLU A 165 4.32 -30.09 -19.59
N GLY A 166 5.09 -29.25 -20.27
CA GLY A 166 5.15 -29.17 -21.72
C GLY A 166 3.98 -28.48 -22.40
N SER A 167 3.00 -27.98 -21.64
CA SER A 167 1.89 -27.19 -22.18
C SER A 167 2.36 -25.79 -22.60
N LYS A 168 1.60 -25.17 -23.52
CA LYS A 168 1.68 -23.73 -23.83
C LYS A 168 0.55 -22.93 -23.18
N GLU A 169 -0.38 -23.62 -22.51
CA GLU A 169 -1.44 -22.97 -21.74
C GLU A 169 -0.95 -22.66 -20.34
N HIS A 170 -1.38 -21.52 -19.80
CA HIS A 170 -1.02 -21.04 -18.47
C HIS A 170 -2.23 -20.93 -17.59
N VAL A 171 -2.02 -21.13 -16.29
CA VAL A 171 -2.95 -20.84 -15.21
C VAL A 171 -2.46 -19.62 -14.48
N MET A 172 -3.33 -18.60 -14.35
CA MET A 172 -3.03 -17.36 -13.67
C MET A 172 -3.09 -17.51 -12.14
N GLY A 173 -2.28 -16.74 -11.45
CA GLY A 173 -2.18 -16.71 -10.00
C GLY A 173 -0.96 -17.49 -9.49
N LEU A 174 -0.88 -17.63 -8.16
CA LEU A 174 0.13 -18.44 -7.50
C LEU A 174 -0.04 -19.92 -7.85
N LYS A 175 1.05 -20.68 -7.79
CA LYS A 175 0.97 -22.14 -7.93
C LYS A 175 0.22 -22.74 -6.74
N ALA A 176 -0.91 -23.39 -7.02
CA ALA A 176 -1.72 -24.04 -5.98
C ALA A 176 -0.90 -25.07 -5.20
N GLY A 177 -0.81 -24.91 -3.88
CA GLY A 177 0.00 -25.79 -3.02
C GLY A 177 1.51 -25.61 -3.18
N GLY A 178 1.97 -24.66 -4.01
CA GLY A 178 3.38 -24.34 -4.25
C GLY A 178 4.04 -23.64 -3.06
N LYS A 179 5.29 -23.23 -3.25
CA LYS A 179 6.10 -22.53 -2.25
C LYS A 179 6.41 -21.12 -2.73
N LEU A 180 6.01 -20.12 -1.95
CA LEU A 180 6.21 -18.69 -2.24
C LEU A 180 7.39 -18.14 -1.43
N ALA A 181 8.36 -17.52 -2.08
CA ALA A 181 9.38 -16.69 -1.45
C ALA A 181 9.04 -15.19 -1.58
N ILE A 182 9.16 -14.44 -0.49
CA ILE A 182 9.01 -12.97 -0.47
C ILE A 182 10.35 -12.37 -0.06
N ILE A 183 11.14 -11.95 -1.02
CA ILE A 183 12.53 -11.53 -0.82
C ILE A 183 12.59 -10.04 -0.43
N ALA A 184 13.34 -9.73 0.65
CA ALA A 184 13.37 -8.42 1.32
C ALA A 184 11.98 -7.97 1.78
N GLY A 185 11.18 -8.90 2.34
CA GLY A 185 9.75 -8.82 2.51
C GLY A 185 9.26 -8.48 3.93
N CYS A 186 10.11 -8.20 4.92
CA CYS A 186 9.63 -7.85 6.27
C CYS A 186 9.18 -6.38 6.41
N GLY A 187 9.09 -5.64 5.30
CA GLY A 187 8.43 -4.33 5.23
C GLY A 187 6.90 -4.47 5.05
N PRO A 188 6.14 -3.34 5.07
CA PRO A 188 4.68 -3.37 5.06
C PRO A 188 4.11 -4.10 3.83
N MET A 189 4.69 -3.88 2.64
CA MET A 189 4.21 -4.50 1.42
C MET A 189 4.45 -6.01 1.40
N GLY A 190 5.58 -6.49 1.93
CA GLY A 190 5.83 -7.93 2.00
C GLY A 190 4.97 -8.63 3.05
N LEU A 191 4.70 -7.99 4.21
CA LEU A 191 3.74 -8.50 5.20
C LEU A 191 2.33 -8.58 4.60
N GLY A 192 1.90 -7.52 3.91
CA GLY A 192 0.63 -7.52 3.19
C GLY A 192 0.56 -8.59 2.10
N CYS A 193 1.66 -8.80 1.34
CA CYS A 193 1.75 -9.84 0.31
C CYS A 193 1.51 -11.24 0.91
N ALA A 194 2.18 -11.56 2.01
CA ALA A 194 1.97 -12.83 2.69
C ALA A 194 0.53 -12.98 3.23
N ALA A 195 -0.04 -11.92 3.81
CA ALA A 195 -1.42 -11.95 4.30
C ALA A 195 -2.41 -12.17 3.14
N VAL A 196 -2.24 -11.49 2.00
CA VAL A 196 -3.07 -11.69 0.79
C VAL A 196 -2.91 -13.11 0.25
N ALA A 197 -1.66 -13.62 0.13
CA ALA A 197 -1.38 -14.96 -0.38
C ALA A 197 -1.98 -16.06 0.52
N MET A 198 -2.05 -15.84 1.83
CA MET A 198 -2.73 -16.75 2.75
C MET A 198 -4.26 -16.67 2.68
N ALA A 199 -4.82 -15.53 2.30
CA ALA A 199 -6.26 -15.26 2.29
C ALA A 199 -6.94 -15.59 0.96
N MET A 200 -6.21 -15.56 -0.15
CA MET A 200 -6.75 -15.77 -1.51
C MET A 200 -6.51 -17.19 -2.02
N GLU A 201 -7.28 -17.56 -3.08
CA GLU A 201 -7.01 -18.74 -3.93
C GLU A 201 -6.51 -18.30 -5.32
N PRO A 202 -5.63 -19.07 -5.98
CA PRO A 202 -4.95 -20.26 -5.44
C PRO A 202 -3.95 -19.91 -4.34
N ARG A 203 -3.77 -20.84 -3.38
CA ARG A 203 -3.01 -20.62 -2.16
C ARG A 203 -1.73 -21.45 -2.16
N PRO A 204 -0.57 -20.90 -1.74
CA PRO A 204 0.65 -21.69 -1.55
C PRO A 204 0.52 -22.60 -0.31
N SER A 205 1.29 -23.69 -0.26
CA SER A 205 1.42 -24.51 0.95
C SER A 205 2.37 -23.89 1.97
N LYS A 206 3.37 -23.14 1.51
CA LYS A 206 4.40 -22.53 2.34
C LYS A 206 4.79 -21.14 1.82
N ILE A 207 4.98 -20.21 2.74
CA ILE A 207 5.52 -18.86 2.48
C ILE A 207 6.82 -18.70 3.27
N VAL A 208 7.86 -18.24 2.62
CA VAL A 208 9.14 -17.86 3.24
C VAL A 208 9.39 -16.38 2.99
N ILE A 209 9.40 -15.59 4.05
CA ILE A 209 9.69 -14.15 3.99
C ILE A 209 11.12 -13.93 4.46
N THR A 210 11.91 -13.19 3.69
CA THR A 210 13.31 -12.88 4.06
C THR A 210 13.53 -11.39 4.25
N ASP A 211 14.43 -11.03 5.12
CA ASP A 211 15.00 -9.70 5.26
C ASP A 211 16.38 -9.79 5.92
N ILE A 212 17.20 -8.74 5.80
CA ILE A 212 18.49 -8.61 6.48
C ILE A 212 18.40 -7.75 7.75
N ASN A 213 17.29 -7.05 7.96
CA ASN A 213 17.08 -6.15 9.10
C ASN A 213 16.40 -6.89 10.25
N GLU A 214 17.13 -7.15 11.32
CA GLU A 214 16.64 -7.91 12.48
C GLU A 214 15.40 -7.28 13.15
N ALA A 215 15.32 -5.95 13.23
CA ALA A 215 14.16 -5.29 13.81
C ALA A 215 12.89 -5.53 12.98
N ARG A 216 13.00 -5.52 11.64
CA ARG A 216 11.90 -5.87 10.74
C ARG A 216 11.50 -7.33 10.85
N VAL A 217 12.48 -8.25 10.88
CA VAL A 217 12.24 -9.69 11.04
C VAL A 217 11.53 -9.98 12.36
N ARG A 218 11.97 -9.40 13.46
CA ARG A 218 11.34 -9.54 14.77
C ARG A 218 9.88 -9.05 14.74
N ARG A 219 9.64 -7.83 14.26
CA ARG A 219 8.28 -7.31 14.12
C ARG A 219 7.41 -8.19 13.23
N ALA A 220 7.94 -8.65 12.10
CA ALA A 220 7.21 -9.54 11.19
C ALA A 220 6.74 -10.81 11.91
N ARG A 221 7.59 -11.45 12.72
CA ARG A 221 7.26 -12.64 13.54
C ARG A 221 6.20 -12.34 14.62
N GLU A 222 6.19 -11.12 15.14
CA GLU A 222 5.21 -10.67 16.15
C GLU A 222 3.82 -10.49 15.54
N VAL A 223 3.73 -9.82 14.39
CA VAL A 223 2.46 -9.34 13.83
C VAL A 223 1.84 -10.27 12.80
N LEU A 224 2.63 -11.08 12.09
CA LEU A 224 2.13 -11.98 11.06
C LEU A 224 2.08 -13.42 11.57
N LYS A 225 0.94 -14.08 11.41
CA LYS A 225 0.73 -15.46 11.86
C LYS A 225 0.27 -16.32 10.69
N PRO A 226 0.63 -17.62 10.66
CA PRO A 226 0.14 -18.54 9.66
C PRO A 226 -1.40 -18.64 9.70
N GLN A 227 -2.02 -18.71 8.54
CA GLN A 227 -3.47 -18.79 8.37
C GLN A 227 -3.82 -19.80 7.27
N ASN A 228 -5.05 -20.31 7.33
CA ASN A 228 -5.63 -21.17 6.29
C ASN A 228 -4.78 -22.38 5.91
N GLY A 229 -4.01 -22.92 6.86
CA GLY A 229 -3.15 -24.10 6.65
C GLY A 229 -1.84 -23.82 5.91
N VAL A 230 -1.52 -22.56 5.61
CA VAL A 230 -0.25 -22.17 4.98
C VAL A 230 0.86 -22.14 6.02
N GLU A 231 1.96 -22.83 5.76
CA GLU A 231 3.17 -22.72 6.59
C GLU A 231 3.84 -21.36 6.36
N LEU A 232 4.30 -20.72 7.44
CA LEU A 232 4.94 -19.41 7.37
C LEU A 232 6.29 -19.43 8.07
N GLU A 233 7.34 -19.07 7.32
CA GLU A 233 8.69 -18.92 7.81
C GLU A 233 9.17 -17.48 7.60
N ILE A 234 9.74 -16.85 8.63
CA ILE A 234 10.28 -15.50 8.57
C ILE A 234 11.74 -15.54 8.96
N VAL A 235 12.62 -15.24 8.00
CA VAL A 235 14.04 -15.57 8.05
C VAL A 235 14.90 -14.32 7.95
N ASN A 236 15.83 -14.16 8.90
CA ASN A 236 16.94 -13.22 8.77
C ASN A 236 18.02 -13.87 7.92
N THR A 237 18.36 -13.28 6.79
CA THR A 237 19.37 -13.81 5.86
C THR A 237 20.72 -13.09 5.94
N ALA A 238 20.88 -12.12 6.88
CA ALA A 238 22.09 -11.32 7.00
C ALA A 238 23.38 -12.14 7.24
N GLU A 239 23.23 -13.30 7.88
CA GLU A 239 24.37 -14.16 8.25
C GLU A 239 24.52 -15.38 7.31
N PHE A 240 23.74 -15.47 6.24
CA PHE A 240 23.87 -16.58 5.31
C PHE A 240 25.04 -16.33 4.35
N GLU A 241 25.99 -17.27 4.31
CA GLU A 241 27.13 -17.23 3.40
C GLU A 241 26.67 -17.30 1.92
N ASP A 242 25.74 -18.20 1.64
CA ASP A 242 25.04 -18.31 0.36
C ASP A 242 23.53 -18.35 0.62
N THR A 243 22.91 -17.19 0.45
CA THR A 243 21.46 -17.01 0.73
C THR A 243 20.61 -17.89 -0.16
N ALA A 244 20.87 -17.92 -1.46
CA ALA A 244 20.03 -18.67 -2.40
C ALA A 244 20.12 -20.18 -2.16
N LYS A 245 21.32 -20.70 -2.01
CA LYS A 245 21.55 -22.11 -1.69
C LYS A 245 20.87 -22.51 -0.38
N THR A 246 21.08 -21.71 0.68
CA THR A 246 20.50 -21.99 2.00
C THR A 246 18.98 -22.00 1.96
N LEU A 247 18.35 -21.04 1.27
CA LEU A 247 16.89 -20.97 1.13
C LEU A 247 16.35 -22.18 0.36
N ARG A 248 16.98 -22.55 -0.75
CA ARG A 248 16.57 -23.73 -1.52
C ARG A 248 16.66 -25.01 -0.71
N GLU A 249 17.79 -25.27 -0.07
CA GLU A 249 18.02 -26.49 0.71
C GLU A 249 17.08 -26.62 1.90
N ARG A 250 16.89 -25.52 2.67
CA ARG A 250 16.09 -25.56 3.92
C ARG A 250 14.59 -25.58 3.70
N TYR A 251 14.09 -24.89 2.69
CA TYR A 251 12.67 -24.62 2.56
C TYR A 251 12.03 -25.27 1.34
N THR A 252 12.83 -25.82 0.43
CA THR A 252 12.33 -26.43 -0.81
C THR A 252 12.95 -27.78 -1.12
N ASP A 253 13.74 -28.36 -0.20
CA ASP A 253 14.47 -29.62 -0.40
C ASP A 253 15.36 -29.59 -1.67
N GLY A 254 15.87 -28.40 -2.02
CA GLY A 254 16.69 -28.14 -3.19
C GLY A 254 15.93 -27.87 -4.49
N ALA A 255 14.62 -28.12 -4.57
CA ALA A 255 13.82 -27.94 -5.78
C ALA A 255 13.72 -26.46 -6.24
N GLY A 256 13.77 -25.52 -5.30
CA GLY A 256 13.52 -24.10 -5.54
C GLY A 256 12.07 -23.72 -5.30
N PHE A 257 11.80 -22.39 -5.28
CA PHE A 257 10.47 -21.86 -5.07
C PHE A 257 9.69 -21.82 -6.38
N ASP A 258 8.38 -22.02 -6.27
CA ASP A 258 7.44 -21.91 -7.39
C ASP A 258 7.15 -20.45 -7.71
N ASP A 259 6.98 -19.62 -6.68
CA ASP A 259 6.66 -18.20 -6.79
C ASP A 259 7.65 -17.35 -6.01
N VAL A 260 8.08 -16.22 -6.58
CA VAL A 260 9.02 -15.30 -5.93
C VAL A 260 8.58 -13.85 -6.11
N MET A 261 8.43 -13.14 -4.98
CA MET A 261 8.11 -11.72 -4.95
C MET A 261 9.32 -10.89 -4.55
N ILE A 262 9.69 -9.88 -5.35
CA ILE A 262 10.81 -8.95 -5.08
C ILE A 262 10.27 -7.68 -4.44
N MET A 263 10.60 -7.45 -3.14
CA MET A 263 10.06 -6.33 -2.36
C MET A 263 11.02 -5.15 -2.19
N ALA A 264 12.24 -5.23 -2.68
CA ALA A 264 13.20 -4.12 -2.66
C ALA A 264 13.85 -3.92 -4.03
N PRO A 265 13.97 -2.66 -4.52
CA PRO A 265 14.60 -2.36 -5.81
C PRO A 265 16.12 -2.32 -5.67
N VAL A 266 16.71 -3.48 -5.38
CA VAL A 266 18.15 -3.68 -5.23
C VAL A 266 18.59 -4.81 -6.19
N PRO A 267 19.62 -4.63 -7.03
CA PRO A 267 20.05 -5.64 -8.00
C PRO A 267 20.32 -7.02 -7.37
N SER A 268 21.04 -7.07 -6.25
CA SER A 268 21.35 -8.34 -5.56
C SER A 268 20.10 -9.04 -5.01
N VAL A 269 19.03 -8.31 -4.70
CA VAL A 269 17.75 -8.91 -4.29
C VAL A 269 17.07 -9.58 -5.48
N ALA A 270 17.12 -8.96 -6.67
CA ALA A 270 16.60 -9.56 -7.90
C ALA A 270 17.42 -10.78 -8.32
N GLU A 271 18.74 -10.74 -8.17
CA GLU A 271 19.65 -11.86 -8.44
C GLU A 271 19.42 -13.03 -7.46
N THR A 272 19.19 -12.73 -6.17
CA THR A 272 18.78 -13.75 -5.18
C THR A 272 17.43 -14.37 -5.55
N ALA A 273 16.46 -13.57 -5.96
CA ALA A 273 15.14 -14.03 -6.38
C ALA A 273 15.24 -14.97 -7.59
N ASP A 274 16.11 -14.65 -8.56
CA ASP A 274 16.41 -15.52 -9.70
C ASP A 274 17.01 -16.85 -9.27
N ALA A 275 18.00 -16.83 -8.36
CA ALA A 275 18.75 -18.00 -7.93
C ALA A 275 17.93 -18.96 -7.03
N VAL A 276 16.88 -18.48 -6.33
CA VAL A 276 16.04 -19.35 -5.48
C VAL A 276 14.93 -20.07 -6.24
N CYS A 277 14.69 -19.73 -7.48
CA CYS A 277 13.62 -20.29 -8.32
C CYS A 277 13.80 -21.77 -8.63
N GLY A 278 12.66 -22.46 -8.74
CA GLY A 278 12.55 -23.82 -9.28
C GLY A 278 12.17 -23.83 -10.77
N THR A 279 11.79 -25.02 -11.27
CA THR A 279 11.20 -25.20 -12.60
C THR A 279 9.77 -24.66 -12.63
N ASP A 280 9.33 -24.09 -13.77
CA ASP A 280 8.03 -23.46 -13.95
C ASP A 280 7.74 -22.41 -12.85
N SER A 281 8.77 -21.66 -12.48
CA SER A 281 8.68 -20.64 -11.44
C SER A 281 8.28 -19.29 -12.01
N CYS A 282 7.55 -18.48 -11.20
CA CYS A 282 7.21 -17.13 -11.58
C CYS A 282 7.83 -16.09 -10.63
N ILE A 283 8.63 -15.18 -11.18
CA ILE A 283 9.20 -14.03 -10.45
C ILE A 283 8.39 -12.78 -10.76
N ASN A 284 7.89 -12.10 -9.73
CA ASN A 284 7.27 -10.78 -9.86
C ASN A 284 8.18 -9.69 -9.28
N PHE A 285 8.64 -8.78 -10.12
CA PHE A 285 9.34 -7.58 -9.72
C PHE A 285 8.30 -6.52 -9.29
N PHE A 286 7.93 -6.56 -8.02
CA PHE A 286 6.94 -5.66 -7.40
C PHE A 286 7.55 -4.32 -7.00
N ALA A 287 8.80 -4.32 -6.53
CA ALA A 287 9.47 -3.12 -6.05
C ALA A 287 9.73 -2.10 -7.16
N GLY A 288 9.12 -0.92 -7.08
CA GLY A 288 9.30 0.13 -8.09
C GLY A 288 10.65 0.86 -7.95
N PRO A 289 11.60 0.73 -8.91
CA PRO A 289 12.84 1.48 -8.89
C PRO A 289 12.58 2.97 -9.13
N THR A 290 13.44 3.83 -8.58
CA THR A 290 13.40 5.29 -8.81
C THR A 290 14.15 5.70 -10.08
N ARG A 291 15.10 4.88 -10.52
CA ARG A 291 15.94 5.14 -11.70
C ARG A 291 15.47 4.29 -12.88
N LYS A 292 15.51 4.86 -14.08
CA LYS A 292 15.16 4.16 -15.33
C LYS A 292 16.22 3.14 -15.75
N ASP A 293 17.46 3.30 -15.30
CA ASP A 293 18.63 2.47 -15.58
C ASP A 293 18.88 1.45 -14.44
N PHE A 294 17.82 0.79 -13.97
CA PHE A 294 17.93 -0.31 -13.01
C PHE A 294 18.16 -1.63 -13.76
N PHE A 295 19.28 -2.29 -13.48
CA PHE A 295 19.67 -3.54 -14.08
C PHE A 295 20.07 -4.59 -13.03
N ALA A 296 19.79 -5.87 -13.30
CA ALA A 296 20.21 -7.02 -12.52
C ALA A 296 20.55 -8.19 -13.44
N SER A 297 21.42 -9.08 -12.98
CA SER A 297 21.78 -10.30 -13.73
C SER A 297 20.73 -11.38 -13.51
N ILE A 298 20.20 -11.94 -14.59
CA ILE A 298 19.20 -13.01 -14.57
C ILE A 298 19.72 -14.19 -15.40
N ASN A 299 19.55 -15.42 -14.91
CA ASN A 299 19.92 -16.62 -15.62
C ASN A 299 18.92 -16.96 -16.73
N LEU A 300 19.22 -16.53 -17.95
CA LEU A 300 18.36 -16.76 -19.11
C LEU A 300 18.35 -18.23 -19.57
N TYR A 301 19.28 -19.06 -19.12
CA TYR A 301 19.24 -20.51 -19.36
C TYR A 301 17.99 -21.12 -18.70
N ASP A 302 17.69 -20.73 -17.45
CA ASP A 302 16.53 -21.22 -16.74
C ASP A 302 15.20 -20.69 -17.35
N VAL A 303 15.21 -19.45 -17.87
CA VAL A 303 14.06 -18.91 -18.61
C VAL A 303 13.77 -19.75 -19.86
N HIS A 304 14.82 -20.23 -20.54
CA HIS A 304 14.67 -21.01 -21.79
C HIS A 304 14.35 -22.48 -21.56
N TYR A 305 15.00 -23.11 -20.58
CA TYR A 305 14.98 -24.59 -20.42
C TYR A 305 14.15 -25.05 -19.20
N ASN A 306 13.92 -24.19 -18.24
CA ASN A 306 13.23 -24.53 -16.99
C ASN A 306 11.92 -23.76 -16.80
N ASP A 307 11.38 -23.18 -17.89
CA ASP A 307 10.10 -22.46 -17.90
C ASP A 307 10.00 -21.39 -16.79
N LYS A 308 11.11 -20.68 -16.52
CA LYS A 308 11.09 -19.56 -15.56
C LYS A 308 10.42 -18.35 -16.16
N HIS A 309 9.43 -17.80 -15.48
CA HIS A 309 8.67 -16.62 -15.89
C HIS A 309 9.12 -15.36 -15.16
N LEU A 310 9.24 -14.24 -15.88
CA LEU A 310 9.64 -12.94 -15.35
C LEU A 310 8.52 -11.93 -15.64
N ILE A 311 7.94 -11.38 -14.60
CA ILE A 311 6.89 -10.35 -14.71
C ILE A 311 7.20 -9.16 -13.81
N GLY A 312 6.49 -8.06 -14.03
CA GLY A 312 6.51 -6.89 -13.15
C GLY A 312 5.12 -6.27 -13.08
N THR A 313 4.75 -5.80 -11.91
CA THR A 313 3.44 -5.19 -11.68
C THR A 313 3.57 -3.81 -11.06
N SER A 314 2.65 -2.91 -11.40
CA SER A 314 2.59 -1.54 -10.87
C SER A 314 1.14 -1.10 -10.73
N GLY A 315 0.68 -0.98 -9.50
CA GLY A 315 -0.71 -0.67 -9.18
C GLY A 315 -1.65 -1.86 -9.38
N GLY A 316 -2.92 -1.67 -9.04
CA GLY A 316 -4.01 -2.59 -9.28
C GLY A 316 -5.04 -2.01 -10.26
N ASP A 317 -6.09 -2.75 -10.54
CA ASP A 317 -7.30 -2.30 -11.21
C ASP A 317 -8.49 -2.25 -10.24
N MET A 318 -9.69 -1.94 -10.75
CA MET A 318 -10.90 -1.87 -9.90
C MET A 318 -11.32 -3.24 -9.36
N GLU A 319 -11.03 -4.34 -10.06
CA GLU A 319 -11.32 -5.68 -9.53
C GLU A 319 -10.35 -6.04 -8.41
N ASP A 320 -9.08 -5.69 -8.54
CA ASP A 320 -8.08 -5.87 -7.49
C ASP A 320 -8.45 -5.08 -6.22
N LEU A 321 -8.93 -3.83 -6.39
CA LEU A 321 -9.41 -3.01 -5.28
C LEU A 321 -10.68 -3.62 -4.63
N ARG A 322 -11.60 -4.15 -5.42
CA ARG A 322 -12.80 -4.83 -4.92
C ARG A 322 -12.44 -6.07 -4.09
N ILE A 323 -11.47 -6.84 -4.54
CA ILE A 323 -10.96 -8.00 -3.80
C ILE A 323 -10.32 -7.54 -2.49
N ALA A 324 -9.46 -6.52 -2.53
CA ALA A 324 -8.79 -5.96 -1.35
C ALA A 324 -9.81 -5.49 -0.30
N VAL A 325 -10.82 -4.72 -0.71
CA VAL A 325 -11.90 -4.25 0.18
C VAL A 325 -12.63 -5.43 0.81
N ARG A 326 -13.03 -6.45 0.03
CA ARG A 326 -13.69 -7.66 0.58
C ARG A 326 -12.83 -8.39 1.61
N LEU A 327 -11.53 -8.53 1.37
CA LEU A 327 -10.61 -9.17 2.31
C LEU A 327 -10.49 -8.40 3.63
N LEU A 328 -10.49 -7.07 3.56
CA LEU A 328 -10.43 -6.19 4.72
C LEU A 328 -11.75 -6.16 5.49
N GLU A 329 -12.89 -6.03 4.81
CA GLU A 329 -14.23 -6.00 5.42
C GLU A 329 -14.58 -7.32 6.11
N SER A 330 -14.20 -8.45 5.52
CA SER A 330 -14.42 -9.77 6.10
C SER A 330 -13.48 -10.09 7.27
N GLY A 331 -12.41 -9.29 7.48
CA GLY A 331 -11.37 -9.56 8.45
C GLY A 331 -10.43 -10.71 8.05
N ALA A 332 -10.46 -11.15 6.80
CA ALA A 332 -9.51 -12.14 6.27
C ALA A 332 -8.07 -11.61 6.27
N ILE A 333 -7.91 -10.29 6.20
CA ILE A 333 -6.64 -9.58 6.37
C ILE A 333 -6.80 -8.52 7.46
N ASP A 334 -5.86 -8.50 8.39
CA ASP A 334 -5.72 -7.42 9.37
C ASP A 334 -4.85 -6.30 8.80
N ALA A 335 -5.48 -5.15 8.47
CA ALA A 335 -4.81 -3.97 7.96
C ALA A 335 -3.74 -3.40 8.90
N SER A 336 -3.89 -3.62 10.20
CA SER A 336 -3.02 -3.05 11.24
C SER A 336 -1.57 -3.52 11.15
N ILE A 337 -1.33 -4.71 10.60
CA ILE A 337 0.03 -5.26 10.43
C ILE A 337 0.92 -4.39 9.54
N LEU A 338 0.31 -3.58 8.65
CA LEU A 338 1.03 -2.67 7.78
C LEU A 338 1.43 -1.37 8.48
N LEU A 339 0.69 -0.97 9.52
CA LEU A 339 0.80 0.34 10.17
C LEU A 339 1.85 0.34 11.28
N THR A 340 2.62 1.42 11.38
CA THR A 340 3.58 1.62 12.48
C THR A 340 3.55 3.02 13.05
N HIS A 341 3.02 4.00 12.32
CA HIS A 341 2.96 5.40 12.76
C HIS A 341 1.56 5.96 12.54
N ILE A 342 1.18 6.85 13.42
CA ILE A 342 -0.06 7.62 13.36
C ILE A 342 0.27 9.10 13.41
N GLY A 343 -0.38 9.90 12.56
CA GLY A 343 -0.20 11.35 12.52
C GLY A 343 -1.45 12.10 12.14
N GLY A 344 -1.42 13.42 12.24
CA GLY A 344 -2.42 14.33 11.71
C GLY A 344 -2.00 14.92 10.36
N LEU A 345 -2.88 15.72 9.76
CA LEU A 345 -2.62 16.35 8.46
C LEU A 345 -1.40 17.27 8.47
N ASP A 346 -1.16 17.94 9.59
CA ASP A 346 -0.01 18.84 9.79
C ASP A 346 1.35 18.12 9.77
N ALA A 347 1.37 16.80 9.98
CA ALA A 347 2.58 16.00 9.89
C ALA A 347 2.99 15.64 8.44
N VAL A 348 2.11 15.77 7.45
CA VAL A 348 2.38 15.29 6.09
C VAL A 348 3.47 16.10 5.41
N ALA A 349 3.33 17.43 5.33
CA ALA A 349 4.28 18.28 4.61
C ALA A 349 5.72 18.16 5.13
N PRO A 350 6.01 18.17 6.45
CA PRO A 350 7.36 17.98 6.95
C PRO A 350 7.91 16.56 6.76
N CYS A 351 7.05 15.54 6.66
CA CYS A 351 7.46 14.13 6.64
C CYS A 351 7.56 13.55 5.22
N VAL A 352 6.76 14.00 4.27
CA VAL A 352 6.66 13.37 2.94
C VAL A 352 8.00 13.39 2.19
N CYS A 353 8.74 14.49 2.24
CA CYS A 353 10.06 14.60 1.61
C CYS A 353 11.15 13.76 2.30
N GLN A 354 10.92 13.32 3.52
CA GLN A 354 11.84 12.53 4.34
C GLN A 354 11.36 11.08 4.51
N LEU A 355 10.28 10.69 3.84
CA LEU A 355 9.62 9.40 4.03
C LEU A 355 10.56 8.18 3.96
N PRO A 356 11.58 8.11 3.07
CA PRO A 356 12.53 6.99 3.04
C PRO A 356 13.38 6.85 4.30
N SER A 357 13.59 7.93 5.07
CA SER A 357 14.38 7.91 6.31
C SER A 357 13.54 7.61 7.55
N ILE A 358 12.22 7.64 7.45
CA ILE A 358 11.31 7.32 8.58
C ILE A 358 11.15 5.79 8.63
N PRO A 359 11.66 5.13 9.67
CA PRO A 359 11.66 3.67 9.76
C PRO A 359 10.24 3.09 9.88
N GLY A 360 10.15 1.75 9.86
CA GLY A 360 8.90 1.02 10.11
C GLY A 360 8.06 0.80 8.85
N GLY A 361 6.77 0.60 9.08
CA GLY A 361 5.75 0.31 8.08
C GLY A 361 5.05 1.58 7.56
N LYS A 362 3.77 1.45 7.21
CA LYS A 362 2.96 2.57 6.73
C LYS A 362 2.70 3.62 7.82
N LYS A 363 2.55 4.86 7.40
CA LYS A 363 2.25 6.03 8.20
C LYS A 363 0.83 6.46 7.88
N LEU A 364 -0.07 6.29 8.84
CA LEU A 364 -1.48 6.63 8.71
C LEU A 364 -1.71 8.06 9.18
N ILE A 365 -2.40 8.85 8.38
CA ILE A 365 -2.73 10.25 8.64
C ILE A 365 -4.24 10.39 8.87
N TYR A 366 -4.60 11.04 9.97
CA TYR A 366 -5.98 11.46 10.25
C TYR A 366 -6.17 12.90 9.77
N CYS A 367 -6.82 13.07 8.63
CA CYS A 367 -6.82 14.32 7.87
C CYS A 367 -7.62 15.46 8.54
N GLY A 368 -8.48 15.14 9.50
CA GLY A 368 -9.21 16.14 10.31
C GLY A 368 -8.52 16.51 11.63
N LEU A 369 -7.30 16.04 11.88
CA LEU A 369 -6.60 16.21 13.15
C LEU A 369 -5.22 16.85 12.98
N ARG A 370 -4.77 17.53 14.07
CA ARG A 370 -3.39 17.93 14.32
C ARG A 370 -2.76 16.88 15.22
N LEU A 371 -1.70 16.25 14.76
CA LEU A 371 -0.98 15.25 15.53
C LEU A 371 0.41 15.05 14.93
N PRO A 372 1.49 15.20 15.70
CA PRO A 372 2.82 14.87 15.19
C PRO A 372 2.89 13.39 14.79
N LEU A 373 3.59 13.10 13.68
CA LEU A 373 3.78 11.71 13.27
C LEU A 373 4.52 10.95 14.38
N THR A 374 3.88 9.95 14.94
CA THR A 374 4.36 9.23 16.12
C THR A 374 4.30 7.73 15.88
N ALA A 375 5.38 7.02 16.18
CA ALA A 375 5.39 5.57 16.13
C ALA A 375 4.53 4.98 17.25
N ILE A 376 3.82 3.88 16.95
CA ILE A 376 2.91 3.24 17.92
C ILE A 376 3.67 2.74 19.15
N ASP A 377 4.93 2.31 19.00
CA ASP A 377 5.80 1.88 20.08
C ASP A 377 6.36 3.05 20.93
N GLU A 378 6.22 4.29 20.46
CA GLU A 378 6.56 5.51 21.23
C GLU A 378 5.39 6.04 22.08
N PHE A 379 4.17 5.52 21.91
CA PHE A 379 2.99 6.04 22.63
C PHE A 379 3.13 5.97 24.14
N GLU A 380 3.73 4.92 24.69
CA GLU A 380 3.94 4.80 26.15
C GLU A 380 4.87 5.89 26.69
N GLU A 381 5.96 6.20 25.97
CA GLU A 381 6.88 7.26 26.37
C GLU A 381 6.26 8.64 26.27
N LYS A 382 5.61 8.95 25.15
CA LYS A 382 4.87 10.22 24.96
C LYS A 382 3.70 10.36 25.93
N GLY A 383 3.07 9.26 26.30
CA GLY A 383 1.96 9.21 27.25
C GLY A 383 2.33 9.68 28.66
N LYS A 384 3.63 9.72 29.01
CA LYS A 384 4.07 10.31 30.28
C LYS A 384 3.81 11.81 30.38
N GLN A 385 3.70 12.50 29.24
CA GLN A 385 3.47 13.95 29.15
C GLN A 385 2.12 14.31 28.55
N GLU A 386 1.58 13.48 27.67
CA GLU A 386 0.36 13.75 26.91
C GLU A 386 -0.70 12.67 27.17
N PRO A 387 -1.83 13.01 27.84
CA PRO A 387 -2.88 12.03 28.18
C PRO A 387 -3.46 11.26 26.99
N LEU A 388 -3.50 11.88 25.79
CA LEU A 388 -3.94 11.24 24.56
C LEU A 388 -3.10 10.00 24.26
N PHE A 389 -1.78 10.14 24.25
CA PHE A 389 -0.89 9.02 23.96
C PHE A 389 -0.87 7.98 25.08
N ALA A 390 -1.09 8.37 26.34
CA ALA A 390 -1.23 7.39 27.42
C ALA A 390 -2.43 6.46 27.20
N ALA A 391 -3.57 7.02 26.83
CA ALA A 391 -4.77 6.23 26.53
C ALA A 391 -4.58 5.36 25.27
N LEU A 392 -4.00 5.90 24.19
CA LEU A 392 -3.71 5.16 22.97
C LEU A 392 -2.72 4.00 23.22
N ALA A 393 -1.70 4.21 24.06
CA ALA A 393 -0.75 3.17 24.44
C ALA A 393 -1.46 2.00 25.14
N GLU A 394 -2.32 2.28 26.13
CA GLU A 394 -3.09 1.24 26.83
C GLU A 394 -4.05 0.49 25.90
N ILE A 395 -4.69 1.19 24.95
CA ILE A 395 -5.55 0.54 23.96
C ILE A 395 -4.72 -0.36 23.05
N CYS A 396 -3.65 0.16 22.43
CA CYS A 396 -2.80 -0.63 21.53
C CYS A 396 -2.16 -1.84 22.23
N LYS A 397 -1.78 -1.71 23.51
CA LYS A 397 -1.22 -2.79 24.32
C LYS A 397 -2.19 -3.97 24.47
N ARG A 398 -3.49 -3.70 24.68
CA ARG A 398 -4.53 -4.75 24.73
C ARG A 398 -4.71 -5.45 23.37
N HIS A 399 -4.34 -4.82 22.29
CA HIS A 399 -4.42 -5.33 20.91
C HIS A 399 -3.05 -5.72 20.32
N GLY A 400 -2.09 -6.16 21.16
CA GLY A 400 -0.78 -6.64 20.71
C GLY A 400 0.11 -5.58 20.09
N MET A 401 0.02 -4.34 20.56
CA MET A 401 0.75 -3.16 20.04
C MET A 401 0.40 -2.82 18.58
N LEU A 402 -0.80 -3.21 18.13
CA LEU A 402 -1.31 -2.88 16.81
C LEU A 402 -2.36 -1.77 16.88
N TRP A 403 -2.41 -0.95 15.81
CA TRP A 403 -3.49 0.00 15.62
C TRP A 403 -4.81 -0.75 15.43
N ASN A 404 -5.91 -0.19 15.94
CA ASN A 404 -7.18 -0.91 15.94
C ASN A 404 -8.36 0.06 15.98
N ALA A 405 -9.58 -0.45 15.76
CA ALA A 405 -10.80 0.37 15.71
C ALA A 405 -11.10 1.11 17.01
N GLU A 406 -10.73 0.56 18.18
CA GLU A 406 -10.91 1.23 19.47
C GLU A 406 -9.97 2.43 19.59
N ALA A 407 -8.70 2.27 19.20
CA ALA A 407 -7.72 3.35 19.19
C ALA A 407 -8.11 4.46 18.19
N GLU A 408 -8.59 4.08 17.00
CA GLU A 408 -9.12 5.04 16.02
C GLU A 408 -10.30 5.83 16.57
N ALA A 409 -11.29 5.16 17.14
CA ALA A 409 -12.45 5.82 17.72
C ALA A 409 -12.06 6.77 18.85
N TYR A 410 -11.14 6.37 19.72
CA TYR A 410 -10.61 7.21 20.78
C TYR A 410 -9.89 8.44 20.23
N LEU A 411 -8.99 8.24 19.26
CA LEU A 411 -8.25 9.34 18.62
C LEU A 411 -9.19 10.35 17.94
N LEU A 412 -10.20 9.85 17.19
CA LEU A 412 -11.17 10.71 16.51
C LEU A 412 -12.06 11.51 17.49
N ALA A 413 -12.29 11.00 18.71
CA ALA A 413 -13.07 11.67 19.73
C ALA A 413 -12.27 12.71 20.54
N HIS A 414 -10.96 12.49 20.75
CA HIS A 414 -10.17 13.27 21.68
C HIS A 414 -8.98 14.01 21.05
N GLY A 415 -8.65 13.72 19.78
CA GLY A 415 -7.57 14.40 19.06
C GLY A 415 -7.89 15.87 18.77
N GLU A 416 -6.86 16.70 18.71
CA GLU A 416 -6.98 18.12 18.35
C GLU A 416 -7.44 18.25 16.89
N ARG A 417 -8.48 19.04 16.64
CA ARG A 417 -9.03 19.27 15.31
C ARG A 417 -8.18 20.23 14.49
N MET A 418 -8.16 19.99 13.16
CA MET A 418 -7.56 20.90 12.17
C MET A 418 -8.30 22.23 12.12
#